data_ed2a058c3f0189c87441c4265abe66f9
#
_entry.id   ed2a058c3f0189c87441c4265abe66f9
#
_cell.length_a   1.000
_cell.length_b   1.000
_cell.length_c   1.000
_cell.angle_alpha   90.00
_cell.angle_beta   90.00
_cell.angle_gamma   90.00
#
_symmetry.space_group_name_H-M   'P 1'
#
loop_
_entity.id
_entity.type
_entity.pdbx_description
1 polymer ?
#
loop_
_entity_poly.entity_id
_entity_poly.type
_entity_poly.pdbx_seq_one_letter_code
_entity_poly.pdbx_strand_id
1 'polypeptide(L)'
;MKKYLAEMVGTMVLVLMGCGVAVSLGCDPINNIPAVVGTAFAFGLAVVAMAYTIGGISGCHINPAITLGCFLSGRMSGKDCGMYMLFQVIGAFIGSLLLYILTENVPGLEGTGANDLQANVSVLGGLLAEIIFTCVFVLVVLGATAKTNGATNNFAGLAIGLSLILVHLVCIRYTGTSVNPARSIAPAIFQGGTALANLWIFIVGPFVGGACAAGIWKMIDTEK
;
A
#
# COMPACT_ATOMS: atom_id res chain seq x y z
N MET A 1 14.69 -12.36 -12.15
CA MET A 1 13.36 -13.01 -12.12
C MET A 1 12.88 -13.25 -10.69
N LYS A 2 13.63 -13.94 -9.80
CA LYS A 2 13.18 -14.28 -8.43
C LYS A 2 12.66 -13.07 -7.64
N LYS A 3 13.35 -11.92 -7.67
CA LYS A 3 12.90 -10.70 -6.97
C LYS A 3 11.57 -10.16 -7.48
N TYR A 4 11.27 -10.26 -8.79
CA TYR A 4 9.99 -9.84 -9.35
C TYR A 4 8.85 -10.76 -8.91
N LEU A 5 9.09 -12.10 -8.91
CA LEU A 5 8.12 -13.06 -8.38
C LEU A 5 7.86 -12.85 -6.89
N ALA A 6 8.88 -12.47 -6.11
CA ALA A 6 8.72 -12.14 -4.70
C ALA A 6 7.79 -10.92 -4.52
N GLU A 7 7.97 -9.86 -5.32
CA GLU A 7 7.08 -8.69 -5.32
C GLU A 7 5.64 -9.05 -5.69
N MET A 8 5.46 -9.93 -6.69
CA MET A 8 4.14 -10.44 -7.07
C MET A 8 3.45 -11.17 -5.91
N VAL A 9 4.17 -12.13 -5.30
CA VAL A 9 3.62 -12.91 -4.17
C VAL A 9 3.33 -12.01 -2.97
N GLY A 10 4.26 -11.11 -2.62
CA GLY A 10 4.06 -10.19 -1.51
C GLY A 10 2.88 -9.25 -1.70
N THR A 11 2.69 -8.72 -2.92
CA THR A 11 1.55 -7.84 -3.21
C THR A 11 0.24 -8.62 -3.25
N MET A 12 0.26 -9.85 -3.77
CA MET A 12 -0.89 -10.77 -3.69
C MET A 12 -1.33 -10.98 -2.23
N VAL A 13 -0.40 -11.28 -1.34
CA VAL A 13 -0.70 -11.47 0.09
C VAL A 13 -1.22 -10.19 0.73
N LEU A 14 -0.57 -9.04 0.45
CA LEU A 14 -1.00 -7.75 0.99
C LEU A 14 -2.46 -7.45 0.61
N VAL A 15 -2.83 -7.62 -0.65
CA VAL A 15 -4.19 -7.33 -1.13
C VAL A 15 -5.18 -8.35 -0.59
N LEU A 16 -4.87 -9.64 -0.67
CA LEU A 16 -5.75 -10.70 -0.16
C LEU A 16 -6.06 -10.53 1.33
N MET A 17 -5.03 -10.30 2.16
CA MET A 17 -5.21 -10.22 3.61
C MET A 17 -5.75 -8.86 4.05
N GLY A 18 -5.21 -7.77 3.53
CA GLY A 18 -5.64 -6.42 3.91
C GLY A 18 -7.06 -6.10 3.46
N CYS A 19 -7.38 -6.31 2.18
CA CYS A 19 -8.74 -6.14 1.66
C CYS A 19 -9.70 -7.20 2.22
N GLY A 20 -9.22 -8.43 2.41
CA GLY A 20 -10.00 -9.51 3.00
C GLY A 20 -10.51 -9.18 4.40
N VAL A 21 -9.67 -8.62 5.27
CA VAL A 21 -10.08 -8.18 6.61
C VAL A 21 -11.03 -6.99 6.51
N ALA A 22 -10.78 -6.01 5.62
CA ALA A 22 -11.68 -4.88 5.41
C ALA A 22 -13.09 -5.35 5.03
N VAL A 23 -13.21 -6.31 4.13
CA VAL A 23 -14.49 -6.91 3.71
C VAL A 23 -15.10 -7.73 4.86
N SER A 24 -14.33 -8.64 5.47
CA SER A 24 -14.84 -9.58 6.50
C SER A 24 -15.33 -8.86 7.76
N LEU A 25 -14.76 -7.72 8.12
CA LEU A 25 -15.17 -6.93 9.27
C LEU A 25 -16.19 -5.83 8.91
N GLY A 26 -16.47 -5.59 7.63
CA GLY A 26 -17.33 -4.50 7.17
C GLY A 26 -16.73 -3.14 7.55
N CYS A 27 -15.54 -2.83 7.01
CA CYS A 27 -14.82 -1.59 7.33
C CYS A 27 -15.62 -0.35 6.90
N ASP A 28 -16.19 0.34 7.88
CA ASP A 28 -16.94 1.58 7.71
C ASP A 28 -16.36 2.63 8.68
N PRO A 29 -15.78 3.74 8.17
CA PRO A 29 -15.13 4.73 9.03
C PRO A 29 -16.10 5.62 9.81
N ILE A 30 -17.40 5.43 9.65
CA ILE A 30 -18.43 6.20 10.36
C ILE A 30 -19.13 5.30 11.39
N ASN A 31 -19.53 4.10 10.98
CA ASN A 31 -20.43 3.26 11.75
C ASN A 31 -19.74 2.05 12.40
N ASN A 32 -18.51 1.71 11.98
CA ASN A 32 -17.79 0.52 12.47
C ASN A 32 -16.31 0.80 12.75
N ILE A 33 -16.05 1.59 13.78
CA ILE A 33 -14.66 1.95 14.18
C ILE A 33 -13.80 0.73 14.56
N PRO A 34 -14.30 -0.31 15.26
CA PRO A 34 -13.50 -1.52 15.48
C PRO A 34 -13.00 -2.17 14.19
N ALA A 35 -13.80 -2.19 13.12
CA ALA A 35 -13.38 -2.70 11.82
C ALA A 35 -12.31 -1.82 11.15
N VAL A 36 -12.35 -0.51 11.37
CA VAL A 36 -11.28 0.41 10.93
C VAL A 36 -9.95 0.03 11.58
N VAL A 37 -9.96 -0.17 12.90
CA VAL A 37 -8.76 -0.59 13.64
C VAL A 37 -8.26 -1.96 13.15
N GLY A 38 -9.16 -2.94 13.01
CA GLY A 38 -8.84 -4.27 12.49
C GLY A 38 -8.22 -4.21 11.09
N THR A 39 -8.80 -3.41 10.20
CA THR A 39 -8.30 -3.20 8.83
C THR A 39 -6.91 -2.55 8.83
N ALA A 40 -6.70 -1.52 9.66
CA ALA A 40 -5.41 -0.87 9.79
C ALA A 40 -4.32 -1.86 10.23
N PHE A 41 -4.61 -2.67 11.25
CA PHE A 41 -3.69 -3.72 11.69
C PHE A 41 -3.44 -4.77 10.62
N ALA A 42 -4.45 -5.19 9.87
CA ALA A 42 -4.29 -6.21 8.83
C ALA A 42 -3.31 -5.77 7.73
N PHE A 43 -3.45 -4.54 7.22
CA PHE A 43 -2.53 -4.01 6.22
C PHE A 43 -1.10 -3.87 6.76
N GLY A 44 -0.93 -3.32 7.95
CA GLY A 44 0.40 -3.17 8.53
C GLY A 44 1.06 -4.51 8.86
N LEU A 45 0.33 -5.47 9.45
CA LEU A 45 0.84 -6.80 9.76
C LEU A 45 1.14 -7.62 8.49
N ALA A 46 0.37 -7.46 7.41
CA ALA A 46 0.69 -8.06 6.11
C ALA A 46 2.05 -7.56 5.60
N VAL A 47 2.33 -6.24 5.74
CA VAL A 47 3.65 -5.68 5.40
C VAL A 47 4.74 -6.26 6.31
N VAL A 48 4.52 -6.34 7.64
CA VAL A 48 5.49 -6.97 8.56
C VAL A 48 5.79 -8.39 8.11
N ALA A 49 4.75 -9.22 7.92
CA ALA A 49 4.90 -10.61 7.54
C ALA A 49 5.69 -10.76 6.23
N MET A 50 5.33 -9.98 5.19
CA MET A 50 6.01 -10.06 3.90
C MET A 50 7.42 -9.48 3.94
N ALA A 51 7.67 -8.43 4.71
CA ALA A 51 9.02 -7.88 4.86
C ALA A 51 9.99 -8.90 5.43
N TYR A 52 9.59 -9.69 6.41
CA TYR A 52 10.42 -10.77 6.96
C TYR A 52 10.45 -12.03 6.08
N THR A 53 9.48 -12.23 5.19
CA THR A 53 9.43 -13.39 4.28
C THR A 53 10.25 -13.15 3.01
N ILE A 54 10.08 -12.01 2.35
CA ILE A 54 10.65 -11.73 1.02
C ILE A 54 11.61 -10.54 1.01
N GLY A 55 11.78 -9.83 2.12
CA GLY A 55 12.65 -8.65 2.17
C GLY A 55 14.10 -8.95 1.77
N GLY A 56 14.63 -10.09 2.17
CA GLY A 56 15.96 -10.56 1.75
C GLY A 56 16.08 -10.94 0.27
N ILE A 57 14.95 -11.06 -0.45
CA ILE A 57 14.90 -11.43 -1.87
C ILE A 57 14.73 -10.21 -2.77
N SER A 58 13.76 -9.34 -2.44
CA SER A 58 13.37 -8.20 -3.29
C SER A 58 13.49 -6.84 -2.62
N GLY A 59 13.65 -6.80 -1.29
CA GLY A 59 13.47 -5.59 -0.49
C GLY A 59 12.03 -5.37 -0.05
N CYS A 60 11.08 -6.21 -0.52
CA CYS A 60 9.66 -6.18 -0.17
C CYS A 60 9.02 -4.78 -0.33
N HIS A 61 9.08 -4.23 -1.54
CA HIS A 61 8.38 -2.96 -1.83
C HIS A 61 6.87 -3.14 -1.82
N ILE A 62 6.38 -4.17 -2.52
CA ILE A 62 4.96 -4.55 -2.66
C ILE A 62 4.00 -3.36 -2.91
N ASN A 63 4.56 -2.28 -3.47
CA ASN A 63 3.90 -0.98 -3.63
C ASN A 63 4.61 -0.16 -4.71
N PRO A 64 3.95 0.24 -5.80
CA PRO A 64 4.54 1.09 -6.84
C PRO A 64 5.02 2.46 -6.35
N ALA A 65 4.37 3.07 -5.34
CA ALA A 65 4.79 4.36 -4.79
C ALA A 65 6.10 4.24 -3.98
N ILE A 66 6.27 3.17 -3.21
CA ILE A 66 7.55 2.83 -2.56
C ILE A 66 8.62 2.59 -3.61
N THR A 67 8.30 1.81 -4.65
CA THR A 67 9.22 1.51 -5.75
C THR A 67 9.68 2.77 -6.46
N LEU A 68 8.77 3.71 -6.74
CA LEU A 68 9.12 5.03 -7.28
C LEU A 68 10.02 5.82 -6.31
N GLY A 69 9.70 5.86 -5.02
CA GLY A 69 10.52 6.52 -4.00
C GLY A 69 11.95 5.98 -3.96
N CYS A 70 12.11 4.66 -3.99
CA CYS A 70 13.41 3.99 -4.06
C CYS A 70 14.16 4.30 -5.36
N PHE A 71 13.47 4.34 -6.50
CA PHE A 71 14.07 4.72 -7.78
C PHE A 71 14.55 6.17 -7.77
N LEU A 72 13.69 7.09 -7.36
CA LEU A 72 14.03 8.53 -7.31
C LEU A 72 15.13 8.84 -6.29
N SER A 73 15.27 8.06 -5.23
CA SER A 73 16.37 8.16 -4.27
C SER A 73 17.67 7.44 -4.73
N GLY A 74 17.70 6.89 -5.94
CA GLY A 74 18.90 6.26 -6.52
C GLY A 74 19.19 4.84 -6.03
N ARG A 75 18.23 4.16 -5.37
CA ARG A 75 18.43 2.85 -4.76
C ARG A 75 18.17 1.67 -5.70
N MET A 76 17.64 1.92 -6.89
CA MET A 76 17.37 0.88 -7.88
C MET A 76 17.43 1.40 -9.31
N SER A 77 17.58 0.48 -10.28
CA SER A 77 17.57 0.80 -11.71
C SER A 77 16.16 1.07 -12.24
N GLY A 78 16.04 1.86 -13.33
CA GLY A 78 14.75 2.10 -13.98
C GLY A 78 14.11 0.84 -14.53
N LYS A 79 14.92 -0.14 -14.99
CA LYS A 79 14.43 -1.46 -15.41
C LYS A 79 13.77 -2.21 -14.25
N ASP A 80 14.44 -2.23 -13.09
CA ASP A 80 13.88 -2.89 -11.90
C ASP A 80 12.64 -2.17 -11.40
N CYS A 81 12.62 -0.84 -11.43
CA CYS A 81 11.47 -0.05 -11.08
C CYS A 81 10.22 -0.45 -11.89
N GLY A 82 10.33 -0.47 -13.22
CA GLY A 82 9.22 -0.88 -14.09
C GLY A 82 8.80 -2.33 -13.88
N MET A 83 9.77 -3.24 -13.74
CA MET A 83 9.47 -4.66 -13.51
C MET A 83 8.82 -4.93 -12.14
N TYR A 84 9.24 -4.22 -11.09
CA TYR A 84 8.60 -4.32 -9.78
C TYR A 84 7.14 -3.89 -9.87
N MET A 85 6.87 -2.69 -10.43
CA MET A 85 5.50 -2.18 -10.57
C MET A 85 4.60 -3.14 -11.37
N LEU A 86 5.10 -3.70 -12.47
CA LEU A 86 4.36 -4.67 -13.27
C LEU A 86 3.98 -5.91 -12.45
N PHE A 87 4.96 -6.52 -11.76
CA PHE A 87 4.73 -7.73 -10.99
C PHE A 87 3.88 -7.48 -9.73
N GLN A 88 3.99 -6.29 -9.12
CA GLN A 88 3.12 -5.85 -8.04
C GLN A 88 1.66 -5.76 -8.49
N VAL A 89 1.41 -5.17 -9.66
CA VAL A 89 0.04 -5.09 -10.22
C VAL A 89 -0.50 -6.49 -10.53
N ILE A 90 0.30 -7.38 -11.13
CA ILE A 90 -0.11 -8.79 -11.37
C ILE A 90 -0.47 -9.47 -10.03
N GLY A 91 0.38 -9.30 -9.01
CA GLY A 91 0.11 -9.85 -7.67
C GLY A 91 -1.18 -9.33 -7.06
N ALA A 92 -1.44 -8.02 -7.19
CA ALA A 92 -2.68 -7.41 -6.73
C ALA A 92 -3.92 -8.02 -7.41
N PHE A 93 -3.87 -8.24 -8.73
CA PHE A 93 -4.95 -8.91 -9.46
C PHE A 93 -5.20 -10.33 -8.96
N ILE A 94 -4.13 -11.11 -8.73
CA ILE A 94 -4.27 -12.46 -8.17
C ILE A 94 -4.90 -12.40 -6.78
N GLY A 95 -4.43 -11.50 -5.90
CA GLY A 95 -4.99 -11.32 -4.55
C GLY A 95 -6.46 -10.91 -4.56
N SER A 96 -6.83 -9.95 -5.43
CA SER A 96 -8.23 -9.52 -5.59
C SER A 96 -9.12 -10.62 -6.17
N LEU A 97 -8.63 -11.39 -7.15
CA LEU A 97 -9.37 -12.51 -7.70
C LEU A 97 -9.63 -13.60 -6.65
N LEU A 98 -8.62 -13.95 -5.86
CA LEU A 98 -8.79 -14.92 -4.77
C LEU A 98 -9.80 -14.42 -3.73
N LEU A 99 -9.73 -13.14 -3.36
CA LEU A 99 -10.70 -12.54 -2.45
C LEU A 99 -12.10 -12.57 -3.05
N TYR A 100 -12.26 -12.18 -4.30
CA TYR A 100 -13.55 -12.21 -5.00
C TYR A 100 -14.17 -13.60 -5.01
N ILE A 101 -13.39 -14.64 -5.34
CA ILE A 101 -13.85 -16.03 -5.28
C ILE A 101 -14.31 -16.42 -3.86
N LEU A 102 -13.59 -15.99 -2.83
CA LEU A 102 -13.94 -16.29 -1.45
C LEU A 102 -15.24 -15.58 -1.02
N THR A 103 -15.39 -14.30 -1.36
CA THR A 103 -16.59 -13.53 -1.01
C THR A 103 -17.85 -14.04 -1.69
N GLU A 104 -17.79 -14.40 -2.96
CA GLU A 104 -18.92 -14.97 -3.71
C GLU A 104 -19.43 -16.31 -3.12
N ASN A 105 -18.60 -16.98 -2.32
CA ASN A 105 -18.98 -18.25 -1.66
C ASN A 105 -19.44 -18.09 -0.21
N VAL A 106 -19.58 -16.85 0.29
CA VAL A 106 -20.06 -16.56 1.65
C VAL A 106 -21.27 -15.64 1.58
N PRO A 107 -22.50 -16.15 1.82
CA PRO A 107 -23.71 -15.33 1.77
C PRO A 107 -23.62 -14.11 2.71
N GLY A 108 -23.93 -12.93 2.17
CA GLY A 108 -23.90 -11.67 2.92
C GLY A 108 -22.52 -11.04 3.08
N LEU A 109 -21.48 -11.62 2.50
CA LEU A 109 -20.15 -11.00 2.41
C LEU A 109 -20.02 -10.35 1.04
N GLU A 110 -19.87 -9.03 1.01
CA GLU A 110 -19.86 -8.25 -0.23
C GLU A 110 -18.64 -7.31 -0.30
N GLY A 111 -18.25 -6.94 -1.53
CA GLY A 111 -17.20 -5.98 -1.80
C GLY A 111 -15.83 -6.58 -2.05
N THR A 112 -14.91 -5.73 -2.45
CA THR A 112 -13.55 -6.09 -2.87
C THR A 112 -12.48 -5.43 -2.03
N GLY A 113 -12.89 -4.61 -1.05
CA GLY A 113 -11.97 -3.75 -0.30
C GLY A 113 -11.38 -2.61 -1.16
N ALA A 114 -12.08 -2.20 -2.22
CA ALA A 114 -11.67 -1.10 -3.08
C ALA A 114 -11.60 0.23 -2.31
N ASN A 115 -10.67 1.09 -2.74
CA ASN A 115 -10.61 2.47 -2.26
C ASN A 115 -11.65 3.33 -2.99
N ASP A 116 -12.24 4.24 -2.23
CA ASP A 116 -13.09 5.30 -2.78
C ASP A 116 -13.11 6.51 -1.83
N LEU A 117 -13.56 7.65 -2.32
CA LEU A 117 -13.80 8.82 -1.48
C LEU A 117 -14.87 8.50 -0.43
N GLN A 118 -14.56 8.73 0.83
CA GLN A 118 -15.51 8.51 1.90
C GLN A 118 -16.56 9.64 1.95
N ALA A 119 -17.67 9.39 2.64
CA ALA A 119 -18.77 10.36 2.74
C ALA A 119 -18.29 11.76 3.14
N ASN A 120 -18.73 12.77 2.37
CA ASN A 120 -18.38 14.18 2.54
C ASN A 120 -16.91 14.55 2.30
N VAL A 121 -16.12 13.67 1.71
CA VAL A 121 -14.74 13.97 1.30
C VAL A 121 -14.74 14.46 -0.15
N SER A 122 -14.20 15.65 -0.37
CA SER A 122 -14.04 16.20 -1.72
C SER A 122 -12.92 15.48 -2.47
N VAL A 123 -12.95 15.53 -3.81
CA VAL A 123 -11.88 14.99 -4.67
C VAL A 123 -10.51 15.56 -4.29
N LEU A 124 -10.44 16.88 -4.04
CA LEU A 124 -9.21 17.52 -3.60
C LEU A 124 -8.76 17.01 -2.22
N GLY A 125 -9.70 16.85 -1.29
CA GLY A 125 -9.42 16.32 0.06
C GLY A 125 -8.86 14.90 0.00
N GLY A 126 -9.47 14.03 -0.82
CA GLY A 126 -8.98 12.67 -1.04
C GLY A 126 -7.61 12.62 -1.71
N LEU A 127 -7.40 13.43 -2.75
CA LEU A 127 -6.10 13.53 -3.42
C LEU A 127 -4.98 14.01 -2.48
N LEU A 128 -5.25 15.06 -1.69
CA LEU A 128 -4.28 15.56 -0.71
C LEU A 128 -4.00 14.54 0.40
N ALA A 129 -5.00 13.82 0.87
CA ALA A 129 -4.81 12.75 1.84
C ALA A 129 -3.87 11.66 1.29
N GLU A 130 -4.11 11.18 0.07
CA GLU A 130 -3.24 10.18 -0.57
C GLU A 130 -1.81 10.69 -0.80
N ILE A 131 -1.62 11.95 -1.19
CA ILE A 131 -0.29 12.55 -1.34
C ILE A 131 0.43 12.60 0.00
N ILE A 132 -0.19 13.19 1.02
CA ILE A 132 0.41 13.43 2.33
C ILE A 132 0.77 12.11 3.01
N PHE A 133 -0.19 11.18 3.10
CA PHE A 133 0.00 9.94 3.83
C PHE A 133 0.92 8.96 3.10
N THR A 134 0.95 8.98 1.76
CA THR A 134 1.97 8.24 1.01
C THR A 134 3.36 8.85 1.22
N CYS A 135 3.47 10.17 1.24
CA CYS A 135 4.74 10.84 1.52
C CYS A 135 5.29 10.43 2.90
N VAL A 136 4.47 10.47 3.94
CA VAL A 136 4.86 10.02 5.29
C VAL A 136 5.27 8.55 5.28
N PHE A 137 4.47 7.68 4.66
CA PHE A 137 4.75 6.24 4.61
C PHE A 137 6.06 5.93 3.89
N VAL A 138 6.25 6.47 2.68
CA VAL A 138 7.46 6.22 1.88
C VAL A 138 8.69 6.83 2.55
N LEU A 139 8.56 7.97 3.24
CA LEU A 139 9.65 8.56 4.01
C LEU A 139 10.13 7.60 5.12
N VAL A 140 9.20 6.95 5.84
CA VAL A 140 9.55 5.91 6.83
C VAL A 140 10.26 4.73 6.16
N VAL A 141 9.80 4.28 4.99
CA VAL A 141 10.46 3.19 4.24
C VAL A 141 11.90 3.58 3.91
N LEU A 142 12.11 4.77 3.35
CA LEU A 142 13.45 5.25 2.97
C LEU A 142 14.35 5.37 4.19
N GLY A 143 13.86 5.90 5.31
CA GLY A 143 14.60 6.03 6.56
C GLY A 143 14.93 4.68 7.20
N ALA A 144 13.94 3.80 7.37
CA ALA A 144 14.12 2.50 8.00
C ALA A 144 15.07 1.58 7.23
N THR A 145 15.21 1.77 5.91
CA THR A 145 16.10 0.99 5.04
C THR A 145 17.40 1.70 4.68
N ALA A 146 17.68 2.86 5.26
CA ALA A 146 18.92 3.59 5.03
C ALA A 146 20.11 2.90 5.70
N LYS A 147 21.29 3.01 5.10
CA LYS A 147 22.54 2.45 5.67
C LYS A 147 22.92 3.11 6.98
N THR A 148 22.63 4.41 7.12
CA THR A 148 22.83 5.19 8.36
C THR A 148 22.08 4.60 9.54
N ASN A 149 21.00 3.87 9.31
CA ASN A 149 20.23 3.14 10.33
C ASN A 149 20.66 1.68 10.50
N GLY A 150 21.92 1.34 10.25
CA GLY A 150 22.44 -0.02 10.24
C GLY A 150 22.02 -0.89 11.44
N ALA A 151 22.05 -0.33 12.64
CA ALA A 151 21.61 -1.05 13.86
C ALA A 151 20.08 -1.30 13.90
N THR A 152 19.28 -0.51 13.21
CA THR A 152 17.81 -0.62 13.16
C THR A 152 17.30 -1.37 11.93
N ASN A 153 18.15 -1.65 10.94
CA ASN A 153 17.77 -2.31 9.69
C ASN A 153 17.12 -3.69 9.91
N ASN A 154 17.53 -4.44 10.94
CA ASN A 154 16.90 -5.71 11.29
C ASN A 154 15.43 -5.57 11.71
N PHE A 155 15.02 -4.37 12.13
CA PHE A 155 13.65 -4.04 12.51
C PHE A 155 12.91 -3.22 11.45
N ALA A 156 13.53 -2.98 10.27
CA ALA A 156 12.94 -2.15 9.22
C ALA A 156 11.54 -2.64 8.83
N GLY A 157 11.34 -3.94 8.66
CA GLY A 157 10.03 -4.51 8.32
C GLY A 157 8.97 -4.23 9.39
N LEU A 158 9.34 -4.27 10.67
CA LEU A 158 8.43 -3.94 11.77
C LEU A 158 8.11 -2.44 11.77
N ALA A 159 9.10 -1.56 11.65
CA ALA A 159 8.90 -0.11 11.60
C ALA A 159 7.99 0.30 10.43
N ILE A 160 8.21 -0.28 9.24
CA ILE A 160 7.41 0.00 8.04
C ILE A 160 5.96 -0.48 8.24
N GLY A 161 5.76 -1.70 8.74
CA GLY A 161 4.41 -2.21 8.97
C GLY A 161 3.65 -1.43 10.04
N LEU A 162 4.29 -1.06 11.15
CA LEU A 162 3.69 -0.20 12.18
C LEU A 162 3.35 1.19 11.65
N SER A 163 4.20 1.78 10.80
CA SER A 163 3.89 3.05 10.16
C SER A 163 2.68 2.96 9.24
N LEU A 164 2.50 1.82 8.54
CA LEU A 164 1.32 1.60 7.72
C LEU A 164 0.05 1.47 8.57
N ILE A 165 0.11 0.83 9.74
CA ILE A 165 -1.00 0.85 10.70
C ILE A 165 -1.38 2.29 11.05
N LEU A 166 -0.40 3.10 11.44
CA LEU A 166 -0.60 4.50 11.81
C LEU A 166 -1.25 5.30 10.67
N VAL A 167 -0.74 5.14 9.44
CA VAL A 167 -1.30 5.78 8.24
C VAL A 167 -2.75 5.36 8.00
N HIS A 168 -3.07 4.07 8.12
CA HIS A 168 -4.44 3.57 7.95
C HIS A 168 -5.38 4.12 9.01
N LEU A 169 -4.98 4.17 10.28
CA LEU A 169 -5.81 4.73 11.36
C LEU A 169 -6.25 6.17 11.10
N VAL A 170 -5.44 6.95 10.37
CA VAL A 170 -5.79 8.33 10.01
C VAL A 170 -6.52 8.39 8.67
N CYS A 171 -6.00 7.72 7.64
CA CYS A 171 -6.40 7.94 6.26
C CYS A 171 -7.66 7.18 5.83
N ILE A 172 -8.03 6.08 6.50
CA ILE A 172 -9.27 5.33 6.18
C ILE A 172 -10.49 6.25 6.15
N ARG A 173 -10.56 7.25 7.05
CA ARG A 173 -11.66 8.22 7.13
C ARG A 173 -11.81 9.08 5.87
N TYR A 174 -10.75 9.23 5.08
CA TYR A 174 -10.76 10.05 3.86
C TYR A 174 -11.01 9.23 2.61
N THR A 175 -10.34 8.08 2.46
CA THR A 175 -10.22 7.38 1.18
C THR A 175 -10.29 5.85 1.31
N GLY A 176 -10.45 5.32 2.50
CA GLY A 176 -10.23 3.90 2.75
C GLY A 176 -8.74 3.51 2.71
N THR A 177 -7.85 4.47 2.61
CA THR A 177 -6.38 4.38 2.54
C THR A 177 -5.87 3.51 1.41
N SER A 178 -5.36 4.15 0.36
CA SER A 178 -4.58 3.48 -0.68
C SER A 178 -3.10 3.44 -0.32
N VAL A 179 -2.44 4.58 -0.41
CA VAL A 179 -0.98 4.80 -0.36
C VAL A 179 -0.18 3.80 -1.22
N ASN A 180 -0.89 3.10 -2.13
CA ASN A 180 -0.35 2.00 -2.94
C ASN A 180 -1.17 1.81 -4.23
N PRO A 181 -0.69 2.24 -5.39
CA PRO A 181 -1.42 2.10 -6.65
C PRO A 181 -1.83 0.65 -6.97
N ALA A 182 -0.96 -0.34 -6.75
CA ALA A 182 -1.28 -1.74 -7.04
C ALA A 182 -2.42 -2.26 -6.16
N ARG A 183 -2.44 -1.89 -4.87
CA ARG A 183 -3.50 -2.22 -3.91
C ARG A 183 -4.86 -1.62 -4.32
N SER A 184 -4.87 -0.54 -5.09
CA SER A 184 -6.12 0.12 -5.49
C SER A 184 -6.61 -0.31 -6.89
N ILE A 185 -5.70 -0.54 -7.85
CA ILE A 185 -6.06 -0.88 -9.22
C ILE A 185 -6.92 -2.13 -9.30
N ALA A 186 -6.47 -3.24 -8.72
CA ALA A 186 -7.15 -4.51 -8.88
C ALA A 186 -8.53 -4.54 -8.18
N PRO A 187 -8.68 -4.17 -6.89
CA PRO A 187 -9.98 -4.12 -6.25
C PRO A 187 -10.98 -3.19 -6.94
N ALA A 188 -10.52 -2.02 -7.44
CA ALA A 188 -11.39 -1.08 -8.15
C ALA A 188 -11.94 -1.65 -9.46
N ILE A 189 -11.16 -2.46 -10.19
CA ILE A 189 -11.61 -3.12 -11.42
C ILE A 189 -12.67 -4.17 -11.11
N PHE A 190 -12.52 -4.94 -10.04
CA PHE A 190 -13.55 -5.91 -9.61
C PHE A 190 -14.80 -5.23 -9.04
N GLN A 191 -14.64 -4.09 -8.34
CA GLN A 191 -15.76 -3.35 -7.74
C GLN A 191 -16.57 -2.58 -8.79
N GLY A 192 -15.89 -1.96 -9.76
CA GLY A 192 -16.53 -1.04 -10.72
C GLY A 192 -17.01 0.26 -10.09
N GLY A 193 -18.04 0.88 -10.69
CA GLY A 193 -18.73 2.05 -10.13
C GLY A 193 -17.83 3.25 -9.83
N THR A 194 -18.08 3.91 -8.71
CA THR A 194 -17.34 5.11 -8.26
C THR A 194 -15.89 4.79 -7.88
N ALA A 195 -15.61 3.60 -7.34
CA ALA A 195 -14.25 3.16 -7.04
C ALA A 195 -13.38 3.14 -8.31
N LEU A 196 -13.92 2.67 -9.44
CA LEU A 196 -13.22 2.69 -10.71
C LEU A 196 -13.10 4.11 -11.28
N ALA A 197 -14.15 4.92 -11.18
CA ALA A 197 -14.13 6.32 -11.65
C ALA A 197 -13.12 7.19 -10.88
N ASN A 198 -12.94 6.94 -9.58
CA ASN A 198 -12.03 7.65 -8.71
C ASN A 198 -10.62 7.03 -8.64
N LEU A 199 -10.36 5.93 -9.35
CA LEU A 199 -9.09 5.19 -9.30
C LEU A 199 -7.87 6.08 -9.58
N TRP A 200 -8.01 7.09 -10.42
CA TRP A 200 -6.92 8.01 -10.74
C TRP A 200 -6.36 8.74 -9.51
N ILE A 201 -7.18 9.01 -8.48
CA ILE A 201 -6.75 9.63 -7.20
C ILE A 201 -5.74 8.71 -6.52
N PHE A 202 -6.01 7.41 -6.54
CA PHE A 202 -5.23 6.35 -5.90
C PHE A 202 -4.01 5.90 -6.71
N ILE A 203 -3.83 6.46 -7.89
CA ILE A 203 -2.62 6.34 -8.71
C ILE A 203 -1.78 7.62 -8.58
N VAL A 204 -2.37 8.77 -8.88
CA VAL A 204 -1.66 10.05 -8.90
C VAL A 204 -1.22 10.46 -7.50
N GLY A 205 -2.13 10.40 -6.52
CA GLY A 205 -1.83 10.77 -5.13
C GLY A 205 -0.61 10.02 -4.56
N PRO A 206 -0.61 8.68 -4.56
CA PRO A 206 0.52 7.91 -4.08
C PRO A 206 1.82 8.13 -4.86
N PHE A 207 1.78 8.28 -6.18
CA PHE A 207 3.00 8.56 -6.94
C PHE A 207 3.58 9.94 -6.62
N VAL A 208 2.75 10.97 -6.50
CA VAL A 208 3.20 12.31 -6.06
C VAL A 208 3.75 12.25 -4.64
N GLY A 209 3.06 11.58 -3.71
CA GLY A 209 3.52 11.39 -2.34
C GLY A 209 4.86 10.68 -2.25
N GLY A 210 5.05 9.60 -3.02
CA GLY A 210 6.32 8.87 -3.10
C GLY A 210 7.47 9.73 -3.66
N ALA A 211 7.18 10.56 -4.67
CA ALA A 211 8.17 11.50 -5.22
C ALA A 211 8.53 12.60 -4.20
N CYS A 212 7.55 13.15 -3.49
CA CYS A 212 7.79 14.11 -2.40
C CYS A 212 8.67 13.50 -1.30
N ALA A 213 8.39 12.25 -0.89
CA ALA A 213 9.20 11.54 0.10
C ALA A 213 10.66 11.38 -0.34
N ALA A 214 10.89 11.01 -1.61
CA ALA A 214 12.25 10.91 -2.16
C ALA A 214 12.94 12.27 -2.18
N GLY A 215 12.23 13.36 -2.48
CA GLY A 215 12.75 14.73 -2.42
C GLY A 215 13.15 15.13 -1.00
N ILE A 216 12.27 14.90 -0.03
CA ILE A 216 12.55 15.17 1.39
C ILE A 216 13.72 14.32 1.86
N TRP A 217 13.75 13.02 1.53
CA TRP A 217 14.83 12.13 1.92
C TRP A 217 16.18 12.64 1.42
N LYS A 218 16.29 13.07 0.15
CA LYS A 218 17.51 13.63 -0.40
C LYS A 218 18.01 14.91 0.31
N MET A 219 17.12 15.65 0.96
CA MET A 219 17.50 16.85 1.73
C MET A 219 18.02 16.52 3.12
N ILE A 220 17.52 15.44 3.75
CA ILE A 220 17.86 15.09 5.14
C ILE A 220 18.85 13.92 5.25
N ASP A 221 19.04 13.14 4.18
CA ASP A 221 19.98 12.02 4.16
C ASP A 221 21.43 12.53 4.22
N THR A 222 22.19 11.98 5.14
CA THR A 222 23.60 12.32 5.34
C THR A 222 24.56 11.41 4.55
N GLU A 223 24.04 10.36 3.91
CA GLU A 223 24.82 9.51 3.00
C GLU A 223 25.01 10.22 1.65
N LYS A 224 26.20 10.74 1.41
CA LYS A 224 26.65 11.23 0.10
C LYS A 224 27.63 10.24 -0.54
#